data_e21d6d413c9222a6ffbc6cba43565754
#
_entry.id   e21d6d413c9222a6ffbc6cba43565754
#
_cell.length_a   1.000
_cell.length_b   1.000
_cell.length_c   1.000
_cell.angle_alpha   90.00
_cell.angle_beta   90.00
_cell.angle_gamma   90.00
#
_symmetry.space_group_name_H-M   'P 1'
#
loop_
_entity.id
_entity.type
_entity.pdbx_description
1 polymer ?
#
loop_
_entity_poly.entity_id
_entity_poly.type
_entity_poly.pdbx_seq_one_letter_code
_entity_poly.pdbx_strand_id
1 'polypeptide(L)'
;MYEIFQKARGLLRGGAAVLLALALCASMPARAAAVSADAGQSASTKMLVPVGHTVGIKLFSRGVLVVKLTEGDTPARDCGLQTGDVIVRCGGVGVESTEQFQSLLQENQDASTDLQVRRDGQNLTLSVAPEQNEQGAYAIGAWIRDS
;
A
#
# COMPACT_ATOMS: atom_id res chain seq x y z
N MET A 1 3.74 -1.39 -87.57
CA MET A 1 4.34 -2.72 -87.31
C MET A 1 5.43 -2.70 -86.22
N TYR A 2 5.77 -1.56 -85.71
CA TYR A 2 6.83 -1.44 -84.64
C TYR A 2 6.27 -1.54 -83.22
N GLU A 3 5.03 -1.15 -83.01
CA GLU A 3 4.38 -1.15 -81.67
C GLU A 3 4.13 -2.56 -81.09
N ILE A 4 3.89 -3.54 -81.95
CA ILE A 4 3.57 -4.90 -81.54
C ILE A 4 4.82 -5.63 -80.99
N PHE A 5 6.01 -5.27 -81.52
CA PHE A 5 7.25 -5.87 -81.07
C PHE A 5 7.75 -5.38 -79.67
N GLN A 6 7.43 -4.15 -79.33
CA GLN A 6 7.77 -3.60 -78.04
C GLN A 6 6.91 -4.20 -76.89
N LYS A 7 5.64 -4.49 -77.20
CA LYS A 7 4.71 -5.09 -76.25
C LYS A 7 5.02 -6.55 -75.88
N ALA A 8 5.55 -7.27 -76.92
CA ALA A 8 5.94 -8.65 -76.73
C ALA A 8 7.22 -8.82 -75.86
N ARG A 9 8.14 -7.86 -75.88
CA ARG A 9 9.37 -7.87 -75.07
C ARG A 9 9.11 -7.57 -73.60
N GLY A 10 8.04 -6.84 -73.29
CA GLY A 10 7.64 -6.56 -71.95
C GLY A 10 7.02 -7.77 -71.19
N LEU A 11 6.24 -8.57 -71.93
CA LEU A 11 5.59 -9.77 -71.35
C LEU A 11 6.59 -10.90 -71.06
N LEU A 12 7.64 -11.07 -71.91
CA LEU A 12 8.64 -12.11 -71.65
C LEU A 12 9.54 -11.78 -70.46
N ARG A 13 9.76 -10.50 -70.18
CA ARG A 13 10.60 -10.10 -69.03
C ARG A 13 9.89 -10.29 -67.69
N GLY A 14 8.56 -10.07 -67.67
CA GLY A 14 7.75 -10.25 -66.47
C GLY A 14 7.51 -11.73 -66.12
N GLY A 15 7.31 -12.56 -67.13
CA GLY A 15 7.06 -13.97 -66.96
C GLY A 15 8.30 -14.74 -66.42
N ALA A 16 9.48 -14.42 -66.93
CA ALA A 16 10.72 -15.04 -66.48
C ALA A 16 11.07 -14.71 -65.00
N ALA A 17 10.80 -13.48 -64.59
CA ALA A 17 11.04 -13.06 -63.19
C ALA A 17 10.07 -13.73 -62.20
N VAL A 18 8.82 -13.93 -62.61
CA VAL A 18 7.82 -14.60 -61.75
C VAL A 18 8.14 -16.11 -61.62
N LEU A 19 8.55 -16.76 -62.70
CA LEU A 19 8.93 -18.16 -62.65
C LEU A 19 10.21 -18.38 -61.82
N LEU A 20 11.16 -17.44 -61.88
CA LEU A 20 12.38 -17.54 -61.04
C LEU A 20 12.06 -17.35 -59.57
N ALA A 21 11.13 -16.47 -59.23
CA ALA A 21 10.70 -16.27 -57.84
C ALA A 21 9.95 -17.49 -57.26
N LEU A 22 9.12 -18.14 -58.09
CA LEU A 22 8.46 -19.39 -57.70
C LEU A 22 9.43 -20.56 -57.52
N ALA A 23 10.50 -20.64 -58.30
CA ALA A 23 11.50 -21.67 -58.17
C ALA A 23 12.37 -21.51 -56.91
N LEU A 24 12.61 -20.28 -56.45
CA LEU A 24 13.35 -20.05 -55.21
C LEU A 24 12.54 -20.37 -53.97
N CYS A 25 11.19 -20.28 -54.00
CA CYS A 25 10.35 -20.65 -52.87
C CYS A 25 10.23 -22.15 -52.67
N ALA A 26 10.49 -22.99 -53.70
CA ALA A 26 10.39 -24.43 -53.64
C ALA A 26 11.65 -25.12 -53.06
N SER A 27 12.73 -24.36 -52.86
CA SER A 27 14.02 -24.92 -52.40
C SER A 27 14.31 -24.66 -50.90
N MET A 28 13.35 -24.23 -50.11
CA MET A 28 13.52 -24.21 -48.65
C MET A 28 13.38 -25.64 -48.12
N PRO A 29 14.44 -26.26 -47.62
CA PRO A 29 14.30 -27.54 -46.89
C PRO A 29 13.43 -27.28 -45.67
N ALA A 30 12.30 -27.95 -45.60
CA ALA A 30 11.54 -28.05 -44.38
C ALA A 30 12.46 -28.67 -43.33
N ARG A 31 13.11 -27.81 -42.55
CA ARG A 31 13.69 -28.26 -41.29
C ARG A 31 12.49 -28.59 -40.40
N ALA A 32 12.07 -29.82 -40.44
CA ALA A 32 11.30 -30.38 -39.36
C ALA A 32 12.18 -30.26 -38.13
N ALA A 33 11.90 -29.25 -37.29
CA ALA A 33 12.38 -29.26 -35.93
C ALA A 33 11.73 -30.48 -35.28
N ALA A 34 12.51 -31.57 -35.22
CA ALA A 34 12.18 -32.65 -34.32
C ALA A 34 12.18 -32.02 -32.92
N VAL A 35 11.01 -31.72 -32.44
CA VAL A 35 10.79 -31.49 -31.01
C VAL A 35 11.05 -32.88 -30.41
N SER A 36 12.27 -33.09 -29.98
CA SER A 36 12.58 -34.17 -29.06
C SER A 36 11.72 -33.90 -27.83
N ALA A 37 10.60 -34.58 -27.72
CA ALA A 37 9.93 -34.72 -26.46
C ALA A 37 10.93 -35.47 -25.56
N ASP A 38 11.68 -34.73 -24.81
CA ASP A 38 12.46 -35.26 -23.69
C ASP A 38 11.45 -35.69 -22.63
N ALA A 39 10.93 -36.91 -22.83
CA ALA A 39 10.11 -37.61 -21.85
C ALA A 39 11.06 -38.21 -20.80
N GLY A 40 11.76 -37.37 -20.08
CA GLY A 40 12.74 -37.79 -19.10
C GLY A 40 12.91 -36.81 -17.95
N GLN A 41 12.01 -35.81 -17.79
CA GLN A 41 11.96 -35.07 -16.55
C GLN A 41 11.23 -35.93 -15.52
N SER A 42 12.00 -36.72 -14.80
CA SER A 42 11.59 -37.12 -13.46
C SER A 42 11.13 -35.88 -12.76
N ALA A 43 9.81 -35.73 -12.57
CA ALA A 43 9.26 -34.72 -11.72
C ALA A 43 9.85 -34.98 -10.33
N SER A 44 11.00 -34.39 -10.07
CA SER A 44 11.49 -34.21 -8.72
C SER A 44 10.40 -33.41 -8.02
N THR A 45 9.55 -34.11 -7.29
CA THR A 45 8.55 -33.49 -6.43
C THR A 45 9.34 -32.69 -5.42
N LYS A 46 9.57 -31.40 -5.76
CA LYS A 46 10.24 -30.46 -4.88
C LYS A 46 9.25 -30.23 -3.76
N MET A 47 9.45 -30.97 -2.69
CA MET A 47 8.67 -30.82 -1.46
C MET A 47 9.05 -29.46 -0.88
N LEU A 48 8.26 -28.45 -1.22
CA LEU A 48 8.38 -27.13 -0.63
C LEU A 48 7.75 -27.20 0.76
N VAL A 49 8.59 -27.27 1.76
CA VAL A 49 8.16 -27.04 3.14
C VAL A 49 7.98 -25.53 3.27
N PRO A 50 6.77 -25.03 3.48
CA PRO A 50 6.57 -23.61 3.75
C PRO A 50 7.16 -23.29 5.12
N VAL A 51 8.41 -22.85 5.12
CA VAL A 51 9.03 -22.29 6.33
C VAL A 51 8.52 -20.85 6.41
N GLY A 52 7.31 -20.72 6.91
CA GLY A 52 6.75 -19.41 7.22
C GLY A 52 7.38 -18.88 8.50
N HIS A 53 8.36 -18.01 8.38
CA HIS A 53 8.68 -17.13 9.50
C HIS A 53 7.55 -16.11 9.59
N THR A 54 6.83 -16.12 10.70
CA THR A 54 5.87 -15.07 11.00
C THR A 54 6.66 -13.78 11.21
N VAL A 55 6.72 -12.94 10.18
CA VAL A 55 7.28 -11.60 10.31
C VAL A 55 6.16 -10.75 10.91
N GLY A 56 6.20 -10.56 12.22
CA GLY A 56 5.36 -9.57 12.89
C GLY A 56 5.92 -8.18 12.58
N ILE A 57 5.28 -7.44 11.70
CA ILE A 57 5.59 -6.02 11.52
C ILE A 57 4.88 -5.27 12.63
N LYS A 58 5.61 -4.79 13.64
CA LYS A 58 5.09 -3.89 14.64
C LYS A 58 5.24 -2.46 14.09
N LEU A 59 4.15 -1.92 13.58
CA LEU A 59 4.09 -0.51 13.18
C LEU A 59 3.92 0.31 14.47
N PHE A 60 4.92 1.08 14.83
CA PHE A 60 4.79 2.09 15.87
C PHE A 60 4.32 3.38 15.20
N SER A 61 3.08 3.75 15.39
CA SER A 61 2.65 5.10 15.11
C SER A 61 2.87 5.92 16.39
N ARG A 62 3.37 7.15 16.24
CA ARG A 62 3.55 8.03 17.41
C ARG A 62 2.18 8.55 17.82
N GLY A 63 1.86 8.39 19.10
CA GLY A 63 0.63 8.90 19.69
C GLY A 63 -0.23 7.84 20.34
N VAL A 64 -1.33 8.26 20.93
CA VAL A 64 -2.34 7.40 21.53
C VAL A 64 -3.67 7.55 20.81
N LEU A 65 -4.29 6.42 20.49
CA LEU A 65 -5.56 6.36 19.78
C LEU A 65 -6.72 6.47 20.76
N VAL A 66 -7.66 7.36 20.49
CA VAL A 66 -8.94 7.45 21.19
C VAL A 66 -9.87 6.35 20.69
N VAL A 67 -10.14 5.38 21.54
CA VAL A 67 -10.98 4.22 21.20
C VAL A 67 -12.46 4.49 21.48
N LYS A 68 -12.73 5.17 22.59
CA LYS A 68 -14.09 5.49 23.03
C LYS A 68 -14.06 6.73 23.95
N LEU A 69 -15.11 7.52 23.93
CA LEU A 69 -15.35 8.57 24.91
C LEU A 69 -16.32 8.03 25.99
N THR A 70 -16.07 8.42 27.23
CA THR A 70 -16.98 8.13 28.35
C THR A 70 -18.33 8.81 28.11
N GLU A 71 -19.41 8.20 28.57
CA GLU A 71 -20.75 8.76 28.49
C GLU A 71 -20.92 9.90 29.49
N GLY A 72 -21.75 10.91 29.13
CA GLY A 72 -21.97 12.10 29.93
C GLY A 72 -21.09 13.30 29.52
N ASP A 73 -21.16 14.35 30.29
CA ASP A 73 -20.35 15.57 30.11
C ASP A 73 -18.94 15.25 30.57
N THR A 74 -17.98 15.35 29.66
CA THR A 74 -16.58 15.04 29.96
C THR A 74 -15.67 16.01 29.21
N PRO A 75 -14.50 16.36 29.78
CA PRO A 75 -13.57 17.28 29.14
C PRO A 75 -13.19 16.91 27.71
N ALA A 76 -13.12 15.61 27.40
CA ALA A 76 -12.84 15.14 26.07
C ALA A 76 -13.95 15.45 25.06
N ARG A 77 -15.21 15.39 25.49
CA ARG A 77 -16.35 15.73 24.63
C ARG A 77 -16.46 17.24 24.45
N ASP A 78 -16.29 17.99 25.52
CA ASP A 78 -16.40 19.44 25.52
C ASP A 78 -15.34 20.10 24.63
N CYS A 79 -14.13 19.57 24.60
CA CYS A 79 -13.08 20.04 23.70
C CYS A 79 -13.25 19.55 22.25
N GLY A 80 -14.23 18.70 21.95
CA GLY A 80 -14.50 18.18 20.61
C GLY A 80 -13.62 17.01 20.16
N LEU A 81 -13.01 16.28 21.12
CA LEU A 81 -12.30 15.04 20.84
C LEU A 81 -13.26 13.96 20.31
N GLN A 82 -12.82 13.12 19.40
CA GLN A 82 -13.65 12.09 18.78
C GLN A 82 -12.97 10.71 18.81
N THR A 83 -13.78 9.68 18.75
CA THR A 83 -13.29 8.31 18.56
C THR A 83 -12.58 8.21 17.22
N GLY A 84 -11.38 7.62 17.21
CA GLY A 84 -10.52 7.53 16.04
C GLY A 84 -9.44 8.61 15.97
N ASP A 85 -9.49 9.62 16.82
CA ASP A 85 -8.43 10.62 16.92
C ASP A 85 -7.15 9.99 17.47
N VAL A 86 -6.01 10.43 16.95
CA VAL A 86 -4.70 10.06 17.48
C VAL A 86 -4.08 11.28 18.15
N ILE A 87 -3.94 11.27 19.47
CA ILE A 87 -3.30 12.32 20.23
C ILE A 87 -1.80 12.17 20.08
N VAL A 88 -1.15 13.17 19.47
CA VAL A 88 0.29 13.15 19.16
C VAL A 88 1.10 14.06 20.08
N ARG A 89 0.48 15.06 20.70
CA ARG A 89 1.11 15.95 21.69
C ARG A 89 0.11 16.39 22.76
N CYS A 90 0.62 16.63 23.95
CA CYS A 90 -0.11 17.18 25.09
C CYS A 90 0.76 18.28 25.75
N GLY A 91 0.24 19.50 25.86
CA GLY A 91 0.98 20.65 26.42
C GLY A 91 2.31 20.93 25.69
N GLY A 92 2.35 20.68 24.37
CA GLY A 92 3.58 20.84 23.57
C GLY A 92 4.57 19.66 23.64
N VAL A 93 4.36 18.70 24.55
CA VAL A 93 5.19 17.48 24.68
C VAL A 93 4.65 16.38 23.78
N GLY A 94 5.55 15.67 23.05
CA GLY A 94 5.16 14.53 22.22
C GLY A 94 4.67 13.37 23.08
N VAL A 95 3.59 12.72 22.65
CA VAL A 95 3.00 11.56 23.31
C VAL A 95 3.38 10.30 22.52
N GLU A 96 3.98 9.32 23.18
CA GLU A 96 4.40 8.06 22.56
C GLU A 96 3.68 6.84 23.17
N SER A 97 3.17 6.96 24.40
CA SER A 97 2.43 5.90 25.07
C SER A 97 1.30 6.42 25.94
N THR A 98 0.39 5.53 26.28
CA THR A 98 -0.75 5.80 27.18
C THR A 98 -0.28 6.26 28.56
N GLU A 99 0.76 5.61 29.11
CA GLU A 99 1.32 5.95 30.42
C GLU A 99 1.92 7.36 30.43
N GLN A 100 2.66 7.71 29.37
CA GLN A 100 3.22 9.05 29.23
C GLN A 100 2.11 10.12 29.15
N PHE A 101 1.06 9.84 28.38
CA PHE A 101 -0.07 10.76 28.28
C PHE A 101 -0.76 10.96 29.63
N GLN A 102 -0.99 9.88 30.39
CA GLN A 102 -1.55 9.97 31.74
C GLN A 102 -0.66 10.79 32.67
N SER A 103 0.66 10.59 32.63
CA SER A 103 1.61 11.37 33.44
C SER A 103 1.53 12.86 33.13
N LEU A 104 1.44 13.22 31.83
CA LEU A 104 1.29 14.63 31.40
C LEU A 104 -0.02 15.24 31.89
N LEU A 105 -1.12 14.48 31.94
CA LEU A 105 -2.38 14.97 32.51
C LEU A 105 -2.26 15.18 34.03
N GLN A 106 -1.53 14.33 34.76
CA GLN A 106 -1.28 14.49 36.18
C GLN A 106 -0.40 15.73 36.48
N GLU A 107 0.58 16.01 35.63
CA GLU A 107 1.46 17.17 35.76
C GLU A 107 0.72 18.50 35.49
N ASN A 108 -0.18 18.50 34.51
CA ASN A 108 -0.96 19.70 34.14
C ASN A 108 -2.16 19.94 35.08
N GLN A 109 -2.55 18.92 35.83
CA GLN A 109 -3.71 18.98 36.74
C GLN A 109 -4.96 19.52 36.03
N ASP A 110 -5.68 20.45 36.65
CA ASP A 110 -6.88 21.11 36.15
C ASP A 110 -6.60 22.31 35.18
N ALA A 111 -5.32 22.56 34.88
CA ALA A 111 -4.96 23.60 33.92
C ALA A 111 -5.34 23.20 32.50
N SER A 112 -5.92 24.13 31.78
CA SER A 112 -6.23 23.95 30.35
C SER A 112 -4.96 23.65 29.57
N THR A 113 -4.98 22.55 28.82
CA THR A 113 -3.83 22.02 28.09
C THR A 113 -4.20 21.79 26.62
N ASP A 114 -3.29 22.16 25.73
CA ASP A 114 -3.50 21.96 24.30
C ASP A 114 -3.13 20.53 23.88
N LEU A 115 -4.08 19.83 23.29
CA LEU A 115 -3.89 18.54 22.65
C LEU A 115 -3.74 18.74 21.15
N GLN A 116 -2.64 18.26 20.58
CA GLN A 116 -2.55 18.11 19.14
C GLN A 116 -3.02 16.71 18.76
N VAL A 117 -4.07 16.65 17.97
CA VAL A 117 -4.67 15.40 17.50
C VAL A 117 -4.58 15.30 16.00
N ARG A 118 -4.44 14.09 15.50
CA ARG A 118 -4.52 13.78 14.09
C ARG A 118 -5.86 13.10 13.82
N ARG A 119 -6.68 13.73 12.99
CA ARG A 119 -7.99 13.26 12.53
C ARG A 119 -8.00 13.25 11.01
N ASP A 120 -8.28 12.12 10.37
CA ASP A 120 -8.35 11.97 8.91
C ASP A 120 -7.10 12.53 8.18
N GLY A 121 -5.92 12.35 8.78
CA GLY A 121 -4.66 12.84 8.24
C GLY A 121 -4.37 14.33 8.49
N GLN A 122 -5.28 15.07 9.10
CA GLN A 122 -5.11 16.48 9.45
C GLN A 122 -4.73 16.66 10.92
N ASN A 123 -3.92 17.65 11.20
CA ASN A 123 -3.59 18.02 12.58
C ASN A 123 -4.55 19.11 13.08
N LEU A 124 -5.15 18.85 14.24
CA LEU A 124 -6.05 19.76 14.94
C LEU A 124 -5.46 20.04 16.31
N THR A 125 -5.73 21.23 16.84
CA THR A 125 -5.40 21.59 18.22
C THR A 125 -6.71 21.77 18.99
N LEU A 126 -6.86 21.03 20.08
CA LEU A 126 -8.01 21.06 20.97
C LEU A 126 -7.53 21.46 22.37
N SER A 127 -8.21 22.38 23.03
CA SER A 127 -7.88 22.76 24.40
C SER A 127 -8.77 21.98 25.37
N VAL A 128 -8.16 21.27 26.31
CA VAL A 128 -8.86 20.43 27.28
C VAL A 128 -8.40 20.79 28.69
N ALA A 129 -9.33 20.86 29.64
CA ALA A 129 -9.04 20.96 31.06
C ALA A 129 -9.34 19.58 31.70
N PRO A 130 -8.32 18.82 32.13
CA PRO A 130 -8.55 17.53 32.78
C PRO A 130 -9.32 17.70 34.10
N GLU A 131 -10.14 16.73 34.46
CA GLU A 131 -10.88 16.72 35.71
C GLU A 131 -10.44 15.53 36.58
N GLN A 132 -10.54 15.67 37.89
CA GLN A 132 -10.28 14.56 38.80
C GLN A 132 -11.41 13.54 38.74
N ASN A 133 -11.03 12.27 38.55
CA ASN A 133 -11.95 11.15 38.69
C ASN A 133 -12.16 10.78 40.16
N GLU A 134 -13.04 9.82 40.43
CA GLU A 134 -13.35 9.32 41.78
C GLU A 134 -12.12 8.80 42.53
N GLN A 135 -11.07 8.45 41.83
CA GLN A 135 -9.78 7.95 42.42
C GLN A 135 -8.78 9.09 42.63
N GLY A 136 -9.13 10.33 42.34
CA GLY A 136 -8.27 11.50 42.50
C GLY A 136 -7.24 11.68 41.37
N ALA A 137 -7.34 10.91 40.30
CA ALA A 137 -6.47 11.02 39.14
C ALA A 137 -7.08 11.96 38.09
N TYR A 138 -6.25 12.82 37.49
CA TYR A 138 -6.70 13.68 36.42
C TYR A 138 -6.91 12.89 35.12
N ALA A 139 -8.09 13.06 34.54
CA ALA A 139 -8.53 12.36 33.34
C ALA A 139 -9.35 13.28 32.45
N ILE A 140 -9.47 12.93 31.19
CA ILE A 140 -10.29 13.68 30.21
C ILE A 140 -11.59 12.96 29.85
N GLY A 141 -11.83 11.75 30.38
CA GLY A 141 -13.02 10.95 30.07
C GLY A 141 -12.93 10.28 28.68
N ALA A 142 -11.76 9.82 28.29
CA ALA A 142 -11.52 9.06 27.07
C ALA A 142 -10.81 7.74 27.35
N TRP A 143 -11.21 6.69 26.62
CA TRP A 143 -10.51 5.43 26.58
C TRP A 143 -9.48 5.50 25.48
N ILE A 144 -8.22 5.29 25.82
CA ILE A 144 -7.08 5.42 24.91
C ILE A 144 -6.25 4.14 24.90
N ARG A 145 -5.53 3.93 23.80
CA ARG A 145 -4.52 2.88 23.67
C ARG A 145 -3.35 3.36 22.82
N ASP A 146 -2.23 2.70 22.91
CA ASP A 146 -1.10 2.94 22.03
C ASP A 146 -1.49 2.68 20.57
N SER A 147 -1.09 3.54 19.68
CA SER A 147 -1.48 3.51 18.26
C SER A 147 -0.51 2.71 17.40
#